data_3e18125e7510fd63cf82b03b9f32be49
#
_entry.id   3e18125e7510fd63cf82b03b9f32be49
#
_cell.length_a   1.000
_cell.length_b   1.000
_cell.length_c   1.000
_cell.angle_alpha   90.00
_cell.angle_beta   90.00
_cell.angle_gamma   90.00
#
_symmetry.space_group_name_H-M   'P 1'
#
loop_
_entity.id
_entity.type
_entity.pdbx_description
1 polymer ?
#
loop_
_entity_poly.entity_id
_entity_poly.type
_entity_poly.pdbx_seq_one_letter_code
_entity_poly.pdbx_strand_id
1 'polypeptide(L)'
;MSRKRRKKKSGCVGIVAVTVILVLCVAVFIYGDMFSKIRLGIEHQIYPLKYEQEIIDAGEKYNLEPELIAAVIYAESRFQEDATSSVGAMGLMQLMPETFQWLCDKRGETHSTDELYDPYVNIDYGAFCLSWLYEHFGDINTACAAYNAGIGSVEGWLENGAYTSDGITLSNIPYGETSNYVAKIQDAVLKYRELYFDNNQY
;
A
#
# COMPACT_ATOMS: atom_id res chain seq x y z
N MET A 1 59.36 -40.37 -43.86
CA MET A 1 58.97 -39.98 -42.51
C MET A 1 57.72 -39.04 -42.59
N SER A 2 56.55 -39.56 -42.28
CA SER A 2 55.28 -38.92 -42.48
C SER A 2 54.85 -38.13 -41.19
N ARG A 3 54.70 -36.80 -41.27
CA ARG A 3 54.24 -35.95 -40.19
C ARG A 3 52.71 -35.83 -40.30
N LYS A 4 51.96 -36.66 -39.53
CA LYS A 4 50.49 -36.63 -39.47
C LYS A 4 49.98 -35.28 -38.91
N ARG A 5 49.17 -34.54 -39.68
CA ARG A 5 48.43 -33.38 -39.37
C ARG A 5 47.37 -33.69 -38.26
N ARG A 6 47.60 -33.23 -37.04
CA ARG A 6 46.62 -33.16 -35.96
C ARG A 6 46.15 -31.67 -35.74
N LYS A 7 45.32 -31.15 -36.62
CA LYS A 7 44.73 -29.83 -36.46
C LYS A 7 43.37 -29.82 -37.14
N LYS A 8 42.29 -30.24 -36.45
CA LYS A 8 40.88 -29.87 -36.81
C LYS A 8 39.82 -30.19 -35.76
N LYS A 9 40.16 -30.60 -34.53
CA LYS A 9 39.14 -30.86 -33.49
C LYS A 9 38.89 -29.69 -32.51
N SER A 10 39.79 -28.71 -32.43
CA SER A 10 39.67 -27.59 -31.46
C SER A 10 38.59 -26.55 -31.83
N GLY A 11 38.35 -26.30 -33.13
CA GLY A 11 37.36 -25.31 -33.56
C GLY A 11 35.91 -25.76 -33.35
N CYS A 12 35.63 -27.05 -33.51
CA CYS A 12 34.26 -27.57 -33.35
C CYS A 12 33.81 -27.59 -31.88
N VAL A 13 34.73 -27.91 -30.96
CA VAL A 13 34.44 -27.88 -29.50
C VAL A 13 34.17 -26.46 -29.01
N GLY A 14 34.90 -25.46 -29.53
CA GLY A 14 34.67 -24.06 -29.20
C GLY A 14 33.29 -23.54 -29.67
N ILE A 15 32.88 -23.90 -30.89
CA ILE A 15 31.58 -23.54 -31.45
C ILE A 15 30.44 -24.17 -30.62
N VAL A 16 30.53 -25.46 -30.30
CA VAL A 16 29.54 -26.16 -29.48
C VAL A 16 29.45 -25.54 -28.09
N ALA A 17 30.56 -25.20 -27.45
CA ALA A 17 30.55 -24.54 -26.15
C ALA A 17 29.86 -23.17 -26.20
N VAL A 18 30.12 -22.35 -27.22
CA VAL A 18 29.47 -21.03 -27.39
C VAL A 18 27.97 -21.18 -27.64
N THR A 19 27.54 -22.14 -28.47
CA THR A 19 26.09 -22.35 -28.69
C THR A 19 25.39 -22.85 -27.45
N VAL A 20 25.98 -23.72 -26.64
CA VAL A 20 25.40 -24.15 -25.36
C VAL A 20 25.26 -22.97 -24.38
N ILE A 21 26.28 -22.10 -24.27
CA ILE A 21 26.21 -20.90 -23.42
C ILE A 21 25.10 -19.98 -23.90
N LEU A 22 24.98 -19.72 -25.20
CA LEU A 22 23.90 -18.87 -25.75
C LEU A 22 22.51 -19.43 -25.44
N VAL A 23 22.32 -20.75 -25.61
CA VAL A 23 21.06 -21.42 -25.28
C VAL A 23 20.74 -21.29 -23.79
N LEU A 24 21.73 -21.45 -22.92
CA LEU A 24 21.54 -21.27 -21.48
C LEU A 24 21.21 -19.82 -21.13
N CYS A 25 21.87 -18.83 -21.73
CA CYS A 25 21.56 -17.42 -21.53
C CYS A 25 20.12 -17.09 -21.96
N VAL A 26 19.68 -17.58 -23.12
CA VAL A 26 18.30 -17.40 -23.61
C VAL A 26 17.31 -18.09 -22.68
N ALA A 27 17.61 -19.31 -22.22
CA ALA A 27 16.76 -20.00 -21.26
C ALA A 27 16.62 -19.22 -19.94
N VAL A 28 17.72 -18.74 -19.36
CA VAL A 28 17.71 -17.92 -18.13
C VAL A 28 16.89 -16.65 -18.34
N PHE A 29 17.01 -15.99 -19.48
CA PHE A 29 16.23 -14.79 -19.80
C PHE A 29 14.72 -15.10 -19.88
N ILE A 30 14.33 -16.17 -20.61
CA ILE A 30 12.91 -16.57 -20.75
C ILE A 30 12.32 -16.98 -19.41
N TYR A 31 13.02 -17.82 -18.63
CA TYR A 31 12.55 -18.24 -17.30
C TYR A 31 12.50 -17.07 -16.30
N GLY A 32 13.45 -16.13 -16.38
CA GLY A 32 13.46 -14.92 -15.57
C GLY A 32 12.24 -14.03 -15.86
N ASP A 33 11.95 -13.76 -17.14
CA ASP A 33 10.77 -12.98 -17.56
C ASP A 33 9.44 -13.66 -17.16
N MET A 34 9.35 -14.97 -17.38
CA MET A 34 8.18 -15.74 -16.96
C MET A 34 7.97 -15.69 -15.44
N PHE A 35 9.04 -15.85 -14.66
CA PHE A 35 8.97 -15.80 -13.20
C PHE A 35 8.56 -14.42 -12.70
N SER A 36 9.09 -13.33 -13.28
CA SER A 36 8.71 -11.97 -12.92
C SER A 36 7.23 -11.68 -13.21
N LYS A 37 6.70 -12.14 -14.35
CA LYS A 37 5.27 -12.00 -14.69
C LYS A 37 4.35 -12.78 -13.73
N ILE A 38 4.75 -14.00 -13.35
CA ILE A 38 4.01 -14.79 -12.36
C ILE A 38 4.01 -14.07 -10.99
N ARG A 39 5.18 -13.59 -10.55
CA ARG A 39 5.30 -12.84 -9.29
C ARG A 39 4.41 -11.60 -9.30
N LEU A 40 4.47 -10.80 -10.37
CA LEU A 40 3.65 -9.61 -10.52
C LEU A 40 2.15 -9.94 -10.49
N GLY A 41 1.72 -10.99 -11.18
CA GLY A 41 0.33 -11.45 -11.14
C GLY A 41 -0.13 -11.87 -9.74
N ILE A 42 0.74 -12.50 -8.95
CA ILE A 42 0.46 -12.86 -7.55
C ILE A 42 0.37 -11.60 -6.68
N GLU A 43 1.29 -10.64 -6.86
CA GLU A 43 1.29 -9.39 -6.11
C GLU A 43 0.01 -8.57 -6.36
N HIS A 44 -0.48 -8.49 -7.61
CA HIS A 44 -1.78 -7.86 -7.91
C HIS A 44 -2.99 -8.57 -7.28
N GLN A 45 -2.90 -9.88 -7.05
CA GLN A 45 -3.96 -10.61 -6.32
C GLN A 45 -3.92 -10.35 -4.81
N ILE A 46 -2.71 -10.19 -4.24
CA ILE A 46 -2.52 -9.89 -2.82
C ILE A 46 -2.88 -8.44 -2.51
N TYR A 47 -2.47 -7.50 -3.38
CA TYR A 47 -2.70 -6.07 -3.27
C TYR A 47 -3.60 -5.59 -4.42
N PRO A 48 -4.90 -5.91 -4.40
CA PRO A 48 -5.81 -5.47 -5.45
C PRO A 48 -6.01 -3.97 -5.38
N LEU A 49 -6.14 -3.31 -6.54
CA LEU A 49 -6.57 -1.92 -6.64
C LEU A 49 -7.94 -1.90 -7.31
N LYS A 50 -8.93 -1.34 -6.63
CA LYS A 50 -10.25 -0.99 -7.14
C LYS A 50 -10.48 0.50 -6.84
N TYR A 51 -11.42 1.12 -7.51
CA TYR A 51 -11.77 2.53 -7.26
C TYR A 51 -10.57 3.47 -7.46
N GLU A 52 -9.72 3.15 -8.45
CA GLU A 52 -8.47 3.87 -8.70
C GLU A 52 -8.69 5.36 -8.92
N GLN A 53 -9.71 5.73 -9.72
CA GLN A 53 -9.99 7.13 -10.00
C GLN A 53 -10.47 7.88 -8.76
N GLU A 54 -11.35 7.27 -7.96
CA GLU A 54 -11.86 7.84 -6.71
C GLU A 54 -10.74 8.05 -5.70
N ILE A 55 -9.77 7.13 -5.66
CA ILE A 55 -8.57 7.24 -4.80
C ILE A 55 -7.68 8.40 -5.27
N ILE A 56 -7.46 8.53 -6.59
CA ILE A 56 -6.66 9.62 -7.15
C ILE A 56 -7.35 10.96 -6.87
N ASP A 57 -8.65 11.07 -7.17
CA ASP A 57 -9.43 12.30 -6.94
C ASP A 57 -9.43 12.72 -5.46
N ALA A 58 -9.57 11.76 -4.55
CA ALA A 58 -9.48 12.01 -3.12
C ALA A 58 -8.06 12.42 -2.69
N GLY A 59 -7.02 11.81 -3.26
CA GLY A 59 -5.64 12.18 -3.05
C GLY A 59 -5.36 13.63 -3.43
N GLU A 60 -5.79 14.04 -4.64
CA GLU A 60 -5.67 15.42 -5.11
C GLU A 60 -6.47 16.40 -4.22
N LYS A 61 -7.71 16.04 -3.87
CA LYS A 61 -8.62 16.89 -3.08
C LYS A 61 -8.11 17.15 -1.67
N TYR A 62 -7.49 16.15 -1.05
CA TYR A 62 -7.08 16.21 0.36
C TYR A 62 -5.55 16.26 0.55
N ASN A 63 -4.80 16.43 -0.52
CA ASN A 63 -3.32 16.48 -0.51
C ASN A 63 -2.69 15.26 0.18
N LEU A 64 -3.19 14.06 -0.17
CA LEU A 64 -2.67 12.78 0.26
C LEU A 64 -2.14 12.00 -0.94
N GLU A 65 -1.07 11.22 -0.73
CA GLU A 65 -0.58 10.30 -1.75
C GLU A 65 -1.63 9.21 -2.03
N PRO A 66 -2.02 8.93 -3.30
CA PRO A 66 -3.03 7.92 -3.62
C PRO A 66 -2.70 6.53 -3.08
N GLU A 67 -1.43 6.14 -3.09
CA GLU A 67 -0.95 4.90 -2.50
C GLU A 67 -1.20 4.79 -0.99
N LEU A 68 -1.24 5.91 -0.27
CA LEU A 68 -1.58 5.92 1.14
C LEU A 68 -3.07 5.62 1.34
N ILE A 69 -3.95 6.23 0.56
CA ILE A 69 -5.39 5.97 0.62
C ILE A 69 -5.67 4.51 0.28
N ALA A 70 -5.05 3.99 -0.80
CA ALA A 70 -5.15 2.58 -1.19
C ALA A 70 -4.66 1.63 -0.08
N ALA A 71 -3.55 1.97 0.59
CA ALA A 71 -3.00 1.20 1.70
C ALA A 71 -3.93 1.17 2.92
N VAL A 72 -4.59 2.29 3.25
CA VAL A 72 -5.60 2.34 4.32
C VAL A 72 -6.80 1.48 3.96
N ILE A 73 -7.36 1.60 2.74
CA ILE A 73 -8.47 0.75 2.28
C ILE A 73 -8.11 -0.74 2.37
N TYR A 74 -6.88 -1.10 1.94
CA TYR A 74 -6.39 -2.46 2.04
C TYR A 74 -6.25 -2.93 3.50
N ALA A 75 -5.77 -2.08 4.39
CA ALA A 75 -5.61 -2.40 5.80
C ALA A 75 -6.96 -2.62 6.48
N GLU A 76 -7.97 -1.79 6.16
CA GLU A 76 -9.28 -1.75 6.78
C GLU A 76 -10.22 -2.83 6.25
N SER A 77 -10.45 -2.89 4.94
CA SER A 77 -11.48 -3.76 4.35
C SER A 77 -10.98 -4.74 3.29
N ARG A 78 -9.71 -4.63 2.85
CA ARG A 78 -9.22 -5.31 1.64
C ARG A 78 -10.09 -5.04 0.41
N PHE A 79 -10.54 -3.80 0.26
CA PHE A 79 -11.42 -3.36 -0.84
C PHE A 79 -12.81 -4.04 -0.86
N GLN A 80 -13.33 -4.42 0.31
CA GLN A 80 -14.71 -4.89 0.47
C GLN A 80 -15.61 -3.69 0.83
N GLU A 81 -16.45 -3.27 -0.11
CA GLU A 81 -17.30 -2.08 0.03
C GLU A 81 -18.43 -2.25 1.06
N ASP A 82 -18.89 -3.48 1.24
CA ASP A 82 -19.94 -3.88 2.18
C ASP A 82 -19.41 -4.33 3.55
N ALA A 83 -18.12 -4.10 3.81
CA ALA A 83 -17.51 -4.54 5.07
C ALA A 83 -18.12 -3.82 6.27
N THR A 84 -18.47 -4.60 7.31
CA THR A 84 -18.89 -4.10 8.62
C THR A 84 -18.11 -4.83 9.70
N SER A 85 -17.42 -4.06 10.54
CA SER A 85 -16.67 -4.65 11.67
C SER A 85 -17.59 -5.04 12.82
N SER A 86 -17.07 -5.84 13.76
CA SER A 86 -17.81 -6.22 14.98
C SER A 86 -18.14 -5.04 15.89
N VAL A 87 -17.47 -3.91 15.72
CA VAL A 87 -17.70 -2.67 16.47
C VAL A 87 -18.49 -1.64 15.68
N GLY A 88 -18.93 -1.98 14.45
CA GLY A 88 -19.80 -1.14 13.64
C GLY A 88 -19.10 -0.17 12.68
N ALA A 89 -17.80 -0.29 12.47
CA ALA A 89 -17.12 0.45 11.41
C ALA A 89 -17.55 -0.07 10.03
N MET A 90 -17.71 0.83 9.03
CA MET A 90 -18.43 0.55 7.79
C MET A 90 -17.62 0.94 6.55
N GLY A 91 -17.74 0.12 5.51
CA GLY A 91 -17.27 0.37 4.14
C GLY A 91 -15.76 0.22 3.96
N LEU A 92 -15.25 0.76 2.86
CA LEU A 92 -13.88 0.58 2.38
C LEU A 92 -12.82 1.03 3.38
N MET A 93 -12.99 2.20 3.99
CA MET A 93 -12.06 2.81 4.94
C MET A 93 -12.51 2.64 6.40
N GLN A 94 -13.53 1.80 6.64
CA GLN A 94 -14.02 1.43 7.99
C GLN A 94 -14.28 2.63 8.90
N LEU A 95 -15.07 3.57 8.41
CA LEU A 95 -15.48 4.71 9.21
C LEU A 95 -16.53 4.31 10.25
N MET A 96 -16.35 4.77 11.48
CA MET A 96 -17.40 4.67 12.51
C MET A 96 -18.54 5.66 12.19
N PRO A 97 -19.81 5.26 12.37
CA PRO A 97 -20.96 6.16 12.13
C PRO A 97 -20.85 7.51 12.84
N GLU A 98 -20.39 7.52 14.08
CA GLU A 98 -20.22 8.75 14.87
C GLU A 98 -19.11 9.64 14.27
N THR A 99 -18.01 9.04 13.81
CA THR A 99 -16.92 9.76 13.12
C THR A 99 -17.43 10.36 11.82
N PHE A 100 -18.18 9.58 11.04
CA PHE A 100 -18.77 10.05 9.79
C PHE A 100 -19.72 11.23 10.01
N GLN A 101 -20.60 11.14 10.99
CA GLN A 101 -21.51 12.26 11.33
C GLN A 101 -20.74 13.52 11.73
N TRP A 102 -19.70 13.39 12.54
CA TRP A 102 -18.84 14.50 12.92
C TRP A 102 -18.11 15.13 11.71
N LEU A 103 -17.67 14.30 10.75
CA LEU A 103 -17.08 14.78 9.50
C LEU A 103 -18.12 15.51 8.62
N CYS A 104 -19.36 15.01 8.55
CA CYS A 104 -20.47 15.68 7.87
C CYS A 104 -20.72 17.07 8.47
N ASP A 105 -20.78 17.17 9.81
CA ASP A 105 -20.97 18.44 10.51
C ASP A 105 -19.83 19.42 10.20
N LYS A 106 -18.58 18.95 10.16
CA LYS A 106 -17.41 19.77 9.78
C LYS A 106 -17.50 20.33 8.36
N ARG A 107 -18.10 19.58 7.44
CA ARG A 107 -18.27 19.99 6.03
C ARG A 107 -19.57 20.76 5.79
N GLY A 108 -20.48 20.81 6.78
CA GLY A 108 -21.83 21.37 6.63
C GLY A 108 -22.70 20.54 5.68
N GLU A 109 -22.45 19.24 5.57
CA GLU A 109 -23.15 18.30 4.72
C GLU A 109 -24.02 17.36 5.57
N THR A 110 -25.03 16.75 4.96
CA THR A 110 -25.93 15.80 5.61
C THR A 110 -26.01 14.53 4.79
N HIS A 111 -25.60 13.43 5.41
CA HIS A 111 -25.60 12.09 4.81
C HIS A 111 -26.23 11.09 5.78
N SER A 112 -26.85 10.04 5.22
CA SER A 112 -27.24 8.86 5.98
C SER A 112 -26.02 7.97 6.22
N THR A 113 -25.95 7.31 7.38
CA THR A 113 -24.87 6.36 7.68
C THR A 113 -24.80 5.20 6.69
N ASP A 114 -25.93 4.81 6.06
CA ASP A 114 -25.94 3.78 5.04
C ASP A 114 -25.15 4.16 3.78
N GLU A 115 -24.92 5.46 3.54
CA GLU A 115 -24.05 5.94 2.46
C GLU A 115 -22.57 5.60 2.67
N LEU A 116 -22.18 5.14 3.86
CA LEU A 116 -20.85 4.58 4.10
C LEU A 116 -20.57 3.28 3.33
N TYR A 117 -21.59 2.64 2.76
CA TYR A 117 -21.41 1.52 1.82
C TYR A 117 -21.24 1.98 0.37
N ASP A 118 -21.45 3.26 0.07
CA ASP A 118 -21.10 3.83 -1.23
C ASP A 118 -19.57 4.06 -1.28
N PRO A 119 -18.87 3.43 -2.23
CA PRO A 119 -17.42 3.56 -2.33
C PRO A 119 -16.93 5.00 -2.47
N TYR A 120 -17.65 5.83 -3.24
CA TYR A 120 -17.28 7.23 -3.45
C TYR A 120 -17.37 8.03 -2.15
N VAL A 121 -18.49 7.90 -1.43
CA VAL A 121 -18.72 8.59 -0.15
C VAL A 121 -17.70 8.13 0.89
N ASN A 122 -17.48 6.82 0.97
CA ASN A 122 -16.59 6.24 1.97
C ASN A 122 -15.11 6.66 1.76
N ILE A 123 -14.64 6.62 0.50
CA ILE A 123 -13.28 7.08 0.16
C ILE A 123 -13.13 8.58 0.41
N ASP A 124 -14.09 9.40 -0.02
CA ASP A 124 -14.05 10.86 0.14
C ASP A 124 -13.98 11.25 1.62
N TYR A 125 -14.84 10.68 2.45
CA TYR A 125 -14.86 11.00 3.88
C TYR A 125 -13.72 10.34 4.66
N GLY A 126 -13.29 9.15 4.29
CA GLY A 126 -12.14 8.49 4.90
C GLY A 126 -10.83 9.23 4.63
N ALA A 127 -10.63 9.69 3.38
CA ALA A 127 -9.48 10.51 3.02
C ALA A 127 -9.54 11.88 3.71
N PHE A 128 -10.71 12.50 3.81
CA PHE A 128 -10.90 13.73 4.59
C PHE A 128 -10.54 13.54 6.06
N CYS A 129 -10.97 12.44 6.68
CA CYS A 129 -10.61 12.10 8.05
C CYS A 129 -9.09 11.97 8.21
N LEU A 130 -8.44 11.22 7.34
CA LEU A 130 -7.00 10.99 7.38
C LEU A 130 -6.21 12.29 7.17
N SER A 131 -6.61 13.13 6.22
CA SER A 131 -6.00 14.44 5.98
C SER A 131 -6.15 15.34 7.19
N TRP A 132 -7.33 15.40 7.80
CA TRP A 132 -7.56 16.17 9.01
C TRP A 132 -6.66 15.71 10.18
N LEU A 133 -6.49 14.39 10.35
CA LEU A 133 -5.58 13.84 11.35
C LEU A 133 -4.11 14.17 11.02
N TYR A 134 -3.75 14.13 9.75
CA TYR A 134 -2.40 14.49 9.32
C TYR A 134 -2.09 15.97 9.57
N GLU A 135 -3.03 16.86 9.26
CA GLU A 135 -2.91 18.29 9.59
C GLU A 135 -2.79 18.53 11.10
N HIS A 136 -3.53 17.75 11.90
CA HIS A 136 -3.54 17.88 13.37
C HIS A 136 -2.21 17.42 14.00
N PHE A 137 -1.65 16.29 13.56
CA PHE A 137 -0.45 15.70 14.18
C PHE A 137 0.85 16.08 13.48
N GLY A 138 0.84 16.47 12.21
CA GLY A 138 2.02 16.83 11.43
C GLY A 138 2.92 15.64 11.03
N ASP A 139 2.57 14.41 11.43
CA ASP A 139 3.26 13.17 11.06
C ASP A 139 2.26 12.11 10.58
N ILE A 140 2.52 11.54 9.42
CA ILE A 140 1.57 10.61 8.77
C ILE A 140 1.42 9.30 9.53
N ASN A 141 2.48 8.79 10.16
CA ASN A 141 2.40 7.55 10.94
C ASN A 141 1.60 7.76 12.23
N THR A 142 1.78 8.93 12.86
CA THR A 142 0.99 9.37 14.02
C THR A 142 -0.47 9.55 13.64
N ALA A 143 -0.76 10.14 12.46
CA ALA A 143 -2.10 10.25 11.92
C ALA A 143 -2.76 8.89 11.65
N CYS A 144 -2.03 7.93 11.05
CA CYS A 144 -2.50 6.56 10.86
C CYS A 144 -2.76 5.85 12.20
N ALA A 145 -1.91 6.09 13.20
CA ALA A 145 -2.15 5.56 14.54
C ALA A 145 -3.44 6.14 15.17
N ALA A 146 -3.69 7.44 14.96
CA ALA A 146 -4.91 8.10 15.43
C ALA A 146 -6.16 7.66 14.66
N TYR A 147 -6.04 7.35 13.37
CA TYR A 147 -7.12 6.79 12.57
C TYR A 147 -7.61 5.45 13.17
N ASN A 148 -6.67 4.59 13.59
CA ASN A 148 -6.98 3.29 14.15
C ASN A 148 -7.36 3.34 15.64
N ALA A 149 -6.58 4.05 16.48
CA ALA A 149 -6.75 4.03 17.94
C ALA A 149 -7.62 5.17 18.48
N GLY A 150 -7.99 6.12 17.63
CA GLY A 150 -8.69 7.36 18.02
C GLY A 150 -7.73 8.46 18.47
N ILE A 151 -8.11 9.70 18.16
CA ILE A 151 -7.32 10.91 18.42
C ILE A 151 -6.92 11.06 19.89
N GLY A 152 -7.86 10.88 20.82
CA GLY A 152 -7.60 11.04 22.27
C GLY A 152 -6.58 10.04 22.82
N SER A 153 -6.52 8.83 22.26
CA SER A 153 -5.48 7.86 22.63
C SER A 153 -4.11 8.36 22.24
N VAL A 154 -3.97 8.85 21.00
CA VAL A 154 -2.68 9.32 20.46
C VAL A 154 -2.23 10.61 21.15
N GLU A 155 -3.13 11.55 21.41
CA GLU A 155 -2.82 12.74 22.19
C GLU A 155 -2.24 12.38 23.57
N GLY A 156 -2.89 11.43 24.27
CA GLY A 156 -2.38 10.94 25.56
C GLY A 156 -1.02 10.22 25.45
N TRP A 157 -0.72 9.56 24.32
CA TRP A 157 0.59 8.97 24.10
C TRP A 157 1.67 10.03 23.84
N LEU A 158 1.33 11.10 23.11
CA LEU A 158 2.27 12.20 22.81
C LEU A 158 2.62 13.04 24.04
N GLU A 159 1.81 13.00 25.10
CA GLU A 159 2.14 13.60 26.40
C GLU A 159 3.18 12.78 27.22
N ASN A 160 3.44 11.53 26.81
CA ASN A 160 4.31 10.61 27.53
C ASN A 160 5.65 10.41 26.81
N GLY A 161 6.73 10.85 27.41
CA GLY A 161 8.11 10.70 26.87
C GLY A 161 8.58 9.27 26.64
N ALA A 162 7.83 8.24 27.07
CA ALA A 162 8.11 6.85 26.72
C ALA A 162 7.68 6.50 25.27
N TYR A 163 6.81 7.31 24.67
CA TYR A 163 6.23 7.05 23.35
C TYR A 163 6.63 8.07 22.29
N THR A 164 7.16 9.22 22.72
CA THR A 164 7.61 10.30 21.84
C THR A 164 8.82 11.00 22.44
N SER A 165 9.69 11.56 21.60
CA SER A 165 10.81 12.39 22.00
C SER A 165 10.62 13.88 21.74
N ASP A 166 9.66 14.22 20.86
CA ASP A 166 9.40 15.58 20.38
C ASP A 166 7.96 16.08 20.66
N GLY A 167 7.09 15.20 21.18
CA GLY A 167 5.70 15.49 21.42
C GLY A 167 4.82 15.53 20.14
N ILE A 168 5.37 15.14 19.00
CA ILE A 168 4.72 15.20 17.68
C ILE A 168 4.71 13.81 17.03
N THR A 169 5.86 13.17 16.99
CA THR A 169 6.06 11.87 16.33
C THR A 169 6.04 10.74 17.34
N LEU A 170 5.22 9.72 17.10
CA LEU A 170 5.26 8.50 17.91
C LEU A 170 6.47 7.65 17.54
N SER A 171 7.43 7.54 18.46
CA SER A 171 8.58 6.64 18.34
C SER A 171 8.26 5.21 18.80
N ASN A 172 7.23 5.06 19.62
CA ASN A 172 6.72 3.78 20.12
C ASN A 172 5.20 3.86 20.28
N ILE A 173 4.48 2.89 19.71
CA ILE A 173 3.02 2.80 19.80
C ILE A 173 2.68 1.74 20.85
N PRO A 174 2.05 2.11 21.99
CA PRO A 174 1.84 1.17 23.10
C PRO A 174 0.83 0.07 22.82
N TYR A 175 -0.13 0.31 21.90
CA TYR A 175 -1.10 -0.70 21.50
C TYR A 175 -0.54 -1.54 20.35
N GLY A 176 -0.35 -2.84 20.60
CA GLY A 176 0.22 -3.76 19.61
C GLY A 176 -0.62 -3.87 18.33
N GLU A 177 -1.94 -3.76 18.43
CA GLU A 177 -2.84 -3.72 17.27
C GLU A 177 -2.54 -2.49 16.40
N THR A 178 -2.50 -1.30 16.99
CA THR A 178 -2.22 -0.05 16.28
C THR A 178 -0.80 0.00 15.73
N SER A 179 0.18 -0.54 16.46
CA SER A 179 1.56 -0.67 15.97
C SER A 179 1.64 -1.55 14.72
N ASN A 180 0.96 -2.70 14.73
CA ASN A 180 0.87 -3.59 13.57
C ASN A 180 0.10 -2.95 12.40
N TYR A 181 -0.94 -2.17 12.71
CA TYR A 181 -1.72 -1.43 11.71
C TYR A 181 -0.85 -0.41 10.96
N VAL A 182 -0.10 0.43 11.69
CA VAL A 182 0.81 1.42 11.08
C VAL A 182 1.88 0.73 10.25
N ALA A 183 2.50 -0.33 10.76
CA ALA A 183 3.49 -1.10 10.00
C ALA A 183 2.89 -1.71 8.71
N LYS A 184 1.68 -2.27 8.79
CA LYS A 184 0.95 -2.80 7.64
C LYS A 184 0.68 -1.73 6.57
N ILE A 185 0.30 -0.51 6.99
CA ILE A 185 0.10 0.61 6.05
C ILE A 185 1.41 0.98 5.38
N GLN A 186 2.50 1.13 6.12
CA GLN A 186 3.82 1.47 5.56
C GLN A 186 4.24 0.46 4.49
N ASP A 187 4.12 -0.84 4.78
CA ASP A 187 4.43 -1.90 3.82
C ASP A 187 3.52 -1.83 2.58
N ALA A 188 2.21 -1.60 2.80
CA ALA A 188 1.24 -1.53 1.72
C ALA A 188 1.45 -0.29 0.83
N VAL A 189 1.79 0.87 1.40
CA VAL A 189 2.13 2.09 0.63
C VAL A 189 3.26 1.81 -0.37
N LEU A 190 4.34 1.14 0.08
CA LEU A 190 5.44 0.79 -0.81
C LEU A 190 5.00 -0.14 -1.94
N LYS A 191 4.10 -1.10 -1.63
CA LYS A 191 3.56 -2.02 -2.62
C LYS A 191 2.61 -1.35 -3.61
N TYR A 192 1.68 -0.52 -3.16
CA TYR A 192 0.78 0.21 -4.05
C TYR A 192 1.56 1.18 -4.95
N ARG A 193 2.56 1.88 -4.41
CA ARG A 193 3.46 2.72 -5.21
C ARG A 193 4.14 1.91 -6.29
N GLU A 194 4.82 0.80 -5.95
CA GLU A 194 5.52 -0.08 -6.88
C GLU A 194 4.60 -0.63 -7.98
N LEU A 195 3.38 -1.06 -7.60
CA LEU A 195 2.49 -1.79 -8.51
C LEU A 195 1.61 -0.89 -9.39
N TYR A 196 1.26 0.32 -8.92
CA TYR A 196 0.20 1.11 -9.56
C TYR A 196 0.52 2.59 -9.77
N PHE A 197 1.37 3.20 -8.93
CA PHE A 197 1.57 4.65 -8.95
C PHE A 197 2.99 5.09 -9.33
N ASP A 198 3.96 4.17 -9.44
CA ASP A 198 5.31 4.48 -9.91
C ASP A 198 5.30 4.63 -11.44
N ASN A 199 5.51 5.88 -11.94
CA ASN A 199 5.52 6.22 -13.38
C ASN A 199 6.68 5.58 -14.18
N ASN A 200 7.45 4.66 -13.59
CA ASN A 200 8.59 4.00 -14.23
C ASN A 200 8.25 2.66 -14.92
N GLN A 201 6.96 2.33 -15.07
CA GLN A 201 6.54 1.08 -15.73
C GLN A 201 6.13 1.24 -17.21
N TYR A 202 6.50 2.37 -17.88
CA TYR A 202 6.30 2.55 -19.33
C TYR A 202 7.60 2.85 -20.04
#